data_01a3361b1a21d55e324c0cc43e85aed9
#
_entry.id   01a3361b1a21d55e324c0cc43e85aed9
#
_cell.length_a   1.000
_cell.length_b   1.000
_cell.length_c   1.000
_cell.angle_alpha   90.00
_cell.angle_beta   90.00
_cell.angle_gamma   90.00
#
_symmetry.space_group_name_H-M   'P 1'
#
loop_
_entity.id
_entity.type
_entity.pdbx_description
1 polymer ?
#
loop_
_entity_poly.entity_id
_entity_poly.type
_entity_poly.pdbx_seq_one_letter_code
_entity_poly.pdbx_strand_id
1 'polypeptide(L)'
;SSDVCSSDLQMHLDMYTAMGFVATPLGYSEVYNAMQTGVVDGFEDTACSTITSGTYETAKYVVKSGHATAFPLFVCSGITWDGLSQEEKDWLTEAVEKGRQACYDTFETAQENAYKTFEEKGLQVSVIDHDAAVAACRPVIDKYCENEDSKAIYDYVMKVREELGIPNN
;
A
#
# COMPACT_ATOMS: atom_id res chain seq x y z
N SER A 1 9.11 15.52 -15.26
CA SER A 1 8.16 14.53 -14.76
C SER A 1 8.89 13.20 -14.62
N SER A 2 8.70 12.52 -13.52
CA SER A 2 9.30 11.21 -13.28
C SER A 2 8.24 10.14 -13.53
N ASP A 3 8.58 9.12 -14.30
CA ASP A 3 7.74 7.96 -14.55
C ASP A 3 7.77 7.04 -13.32
N VAL A 4 6.63 6.87 -12.66
CA VAL A 4 6.48 6.02 -11.47
C VAL A 4 5.60 4.83 -11.80
N CYS A 5 6.14 3.62 -11.60
CA CYS A 5 5.34 2.41 -11.63
C CYS A 5 4.35 2.42 -10.46
N SER A 6 3.09 2.24 -10.78
CA SER A 6 2.01 2.11 -9.81
C SER A 6 1.18 0.87 -10.12
N SER A 7 0.37 0.46 -9.14
CA SER A 7 -0.64 -0.57 -9.37
C SER A 7 -1.58 -0.15 -10.52
N ASP A 8 -2.25 -1.11 -11.13
CA ASP A 8 -3.26 -0.89 -12.18
C ASP A 8 -4.59 -0.32 -11.63
N LEU A 9 -4.65 0.00 -10.34
CA LEU A 9 -5.80 0.64 -9.73
C LEU A 9 -5.89 2.10 -10.16
N GLN A 10 -6.98 2.46 -10.81
CA GLN A 10 -7.19 3.81 -11.35
C GLN A 10 -7.04 4.90 -10.28
N MET A 11 -7.45 4.65 -9.04
CA MET A 11 -7.30 5.60 -7.94
C MET A 11 -5.83 5.91 -7.64
N HIS A 12 -4.95 4.91 -7.66
CA HIS A 12 -3.51 5.13 -7.47
C HIS A 12 -2.90 5.93 -8.63
N LEU A 13 -3.28 5.62 -9.87
CA LEU A 13 -2.82 6.38 -11.04
C LEU A 13 -3.24 7.86 -10.95
N ASP A 14 -4.49 8.11 -10.58
CA ASP A 14 -5.01 9.48 -10.39
C ASP A 14 -4.25 10.21 -9.27
N MET A 15 -3.96 9.53 -8.16
CA MET A 15 -3.23 10.10 -7.01
C MET A 15 -1.79 10.48 -7.39
N TYR A 16 -1.04 9.60 -8.06
CA TYR A 16 0.32 9.92 -8.50
C TYR A 16 0.33 11.03 -9.54
N THR A 17 -0.63 11.05 -10.45
CA THR A 17 -0.79 12.12 -11.42
C THR A 17 -1.06 13.46 -10.73
N ALA A 18 -1.90 13.47 -9.70
CA ALA A 18 -2.19 14.68 -8.91
C ALA A 18 -0.96 15.20 -8.16
N MET A 19 -0.05 14.32 -7.73
CA MET A 19 1.23 14.67 -7.13
C MET A 19 2.30 15.10 -8.16
N GLY A 20 2.00 15.09 -9.46
CA GLY A 20 2.88 15.54 -10.53
C GLY A 20 3.77 14.46 -11.14
N PHE A 21 3.52 13.19 -10.86
CA PHE A 21 4.21 12.07 -11.50
C PHE A 21 3.51 11.65 -12.81
N VAL A 22 4.23 10.93 -13.65
CA VAL A 22 3.64 10.17 -14.76
C VAL A 22 3.43 8.74 -14.26
N ALA A 23 2.18 8.39 -13.95
CA ALA A 23 1.85 7.07 -13.42
C ALA A 23 1.78 6.04 -14.56
N THR A 24 2.63 5.03 -14.48
CA THR A 24 2.75 3.97 -15.50
C THR A 24 2.37 2.62 -14.89
N PRO A 25 1.25 2.00 -15.31
CA PRO A 25 0.86 0.69 -14.81
C PRO A 25 1.80 -0.39 -15.35
N LEU A 26 2.38 -1.19 -14.46
CA LEU A 26 3.23 -2.33 -14.79
C LEU A 26 2.87 -3.53 -13.91
N GLY A 27 3.04 -4.73 -14.47
CA GLY A 27 2.97 -5.95 -13.68
C GLY A 27 4.10 -6.00 -12.64
N TYR A 28 3.79 -6.47 -11.42
CA TYR A 28 4.76 -6.51 -10.32
C TYR A 28 6.08 -7.20 -10.70
N SER A 29 6.03 -8.28 -11.48
CA SER A 29 7.21 -9.01 -11.95
C SER A 29 8.09 -8.23 -12.93
N GLU A 30 7.60 -7.14 -13.51
CA GLU A 30 8.30 -6.32 -14.48
C GLU A 30 9.04 -5.14 -13.85
N VAL A 31 8.66 -4.78 -12.61
CA VAL A 31 9.14 -3.56 -11.92
C VAL A 31 10.66 -3.53 -11.81
N TYR A 32 11.30 -4.63 -11.36
CA TYR A 32 12.76 -4.69 -11.21
C TYR A 32 13.48 -4.36 -12.52
N ASN A 33 13.06 -5.00 -13.62
CA ASN A 33 13.67 -4.77 -14.93
C ASN A 33 13.38 -3.37 -15.48
N ALA A 34 12.16 -2.86 -15.27
CA ALA A 34 11.77 -1.53 -15.71
C ALA A 34 12.60 -0.44 -15.01
N MET A 35 12.82 -0.57 -13.71
CA MET A 35 13.71 0.29 -12.93
C MET A 35 15.17 0.19 -13.41
N GLN A 36 15.66 -1.05 -13.58
CA GLN A 36 17.05 -1.28 -13.98
C GLN A 36 17.36 -0.73 -15.38
N THR A 37 16.41 -0.78 -16.29
CA THR A 37 16.56 -0.31 -17.68
C THR A 37 16.16 1.16 -17.87
N GLY A 38 15.61 1.82 -16.84
CA GLY A 38 15.18 3.20 -16.91
C GLY A 38 13.86 3.39 -17.70
N VAL A 39 13.04 2.37 -17.81
CA VAL A 39 11.68 2.48 -18.36
C VAL A 39 10.79 3.27 -17.41
N VAL A 40 11.01 3.13 -16.11
CA VAL A 40 10.43 3.97 -15.07
C VAL A 40 11.52 4.51 -14.15
N ASP A 41 11.30 5.69 -13.56
CA ASP A 41 12.22 6.36 -12.65
C ASP A 41 12.00 5.98 -11.18
N GLY A 42 10.84 5.40 -10.88
CA GLY A 42 10.46 5.00 -9.52
C GLY A 42 9.33 3.97 -9.51
N PHE A 43 9.05 3.45 -8.33
CA PHE A 43 7.93 2.54 -8.09
C PHE A 43 7.40 2.73 -6.68
N GLU A 44 6.19 2.24 -6.43
CA GLU A 44 5.59 2.20 -5.10
C GLU A 44 5.44 0.76 -4.63
N ASP A 45 5.71 0.53 -3.35
CA ASP A 45 5.50 -0.75 -2.69
C ASP A 45 5.65 -0.57 -1.16
N THR A 46 5.33 -1.60 -0.40
CA THR A 46 5.67 -1.66 1.03
C THR A 46 7.17 -1.89 1.22
N ALA A 47 7.74 -1.33 2.27
CA ALA A 47 9.18 -1.49 2.53
C ALA A 47 9.57 -2.97 2.66
N CYS A 48 8.71 -3.80 3.30
CA CYS A 48 8.94 -5.24 3.44
C CYS A 48 8.95 -5.97 2.10
N SER A 49 7.99 -5.69 1.22
CA SER A 49 7.95 -6.31 -0.12
C SER A 49 9.18 -5.92 -0.95
N THR A 50 9.57 -4.66 -0.88
CA THR A 50 10.74 -4.13 -1.59
C THR A 50 12.03 -4.82 -1.17
N ILE A 51 12.20 -5.14 0.12
CA ILE A 51 13.32 -5.95 0.61
C ILE A 51 13.23 -7.38 0.09
N THR A 52 12.06 -8.01 0.19
CA THR A 52 11.86 -9.40 -0.19
C THR A 52 12.05 -9.64 -1.69
N SER A 53 11.60 -8.70 -2.53
CA SER A 53 11.75 -8.76 -3.98
C SER A 53 13.15 -8.37 -4.48
N GLY A 54 13.95 -7.72 -3.63
CA GLY A 54 15.25 -7.16 -4.02
C GLY A 54 15.16 -5.88 -4.87
N THR A 55 13.96 -5.34 -5.12
CA THR A 55 13.76 -4.19 -6.01
C THR A 55 14.47 -2.93 -5.50
N TYR A 56 14.73 -2.82 -4.19
CA TYR A 56 15.52 -1.73 -3.60
C TYR A 56 16.92 -1.58 -4.22
N GLU A 57 17.51 -2.65 -4.78
CA GLU A 57 18.83 -2.61 -5.40
C GLU A 57 18.90 -1.70 -6.64
N THR A 58 17.74 -1.40 -7.23
CA THR A 58 17.64 -0.51 -8.39
C THR A 58 17.43 0.96 -8.00
N ALA A 59 17.23 1.26 -6.72
CA ALA A 59 16.91 2.58 -6.20
C ALA A 59 18.10 3.20 -5.44
N LYS A 60 18.10 4.53 -5.34
CA LYS A 60 19.03 5.30 -4.50
C LYS A 60 18.30 6.04 -3.38
N TYR A 61 17.04 6.30 -3.57
CA TYR A 61 16.21 7.10 -2.68
C TYR A 61 14.96 6.33 -2.30
N VAL A 62 14.54 6.47 -1.06
CA VAL A 62 13.29 5.92 -0.52
C VAL A 62 12.52 7.03 0.15
N VAL A 63 11.24 7.15 -0.16
CA VAL A 63 10.34 8.13 0.46
C VAL A 63 9.28 7.37 1.27
N LYS A 64 9.23 7.65 2.57
CA LYS A 64 8.14 7.18 3.44
C LYS A 64 6.92 8.03 3.16
N SER A 65 6.02 7.55 2.34
CA SER A 65 4.86 8.31 1.89
C SER A 65 3.61 8.07 2.73
N GLY A 66 3.41 6.85 3.25
CA GLY A 66 2.21 6.50 4.00
C GLY A 66 0.90 6.70 3.23
N HIS A 67 0.97 6.68 1.89
CA HIS A 67 -0.12 7.07 0.99
C HIS A 67 -1.24 6.05 0.86
N ALA A 68 -0.99 4.81 1.21
CA ALA A 68 -1.96 3.72 1.12
C ALA A 68 -1.86 2.77 2.31
N THR A 69 -2.98 2.20 2.68
CA THR A 69 -3.06 1.11 3.67
C THR A 69 -3.62 -0.12 2.99
N ALA A 70 -2.88 -1.21 2.99
CA ALA A 70 -3.36 -2.49 2.47
C ALA A 70 -4.18 -3.23 3.54
N PHE A 71 -5.34 -3.73 3.15
CA PHE A 71 -6.19 -4.59 3.97
C PHE A 71 -6.24 -5.99 3.33
N PRO A 72 -5.27 -6.87 3.62
CA PRO A 72 -5.32 -8.23 3.08
C PRO A 72 -6.52 -8.97 3.62
N LEU A 73 -7.25 -9.65 2.72
CA LEU A 73 -8.41 -10.45 3.04
C LEU A 73 -8.09 -11.93 2.84
N PHE A 74 -8.46 -12.74 3.81
CA PHE A 74 -8.51 -14.19 3.64
C PHE A 74 -9.87 -14.56 3.06
N VAL A 75 -9.90 -15.08 1.84
CA VAL A 75 -11.13 -15.46 1.17
C VAL A 75 -11.12 -16.96 0.87
N CYS A 76 -12.26 -17.60 1.02
CA CYS A 76 -12.48 -18.98 0.63
C CYS A 76 -13.58 -19.03 -0.44
N SER A 77 -13.41 -19.84 -1.48
CA SER A 77 -14.47 -20.08 -2.44
C SER A 77 -15.70 -20.64 -1.75
N GLY A 78 -16.90 -20.14 -2.07
CA GLY A 78 -18.16 -20.64 -1.54
C GLY A 78 -18.33 -22.14 -1.79
N ILE A 79 -17.97 -22.62 -2.98
CA ILE A 79 -18.01 -24.07 -3.33
C ILE A 79 -17.13 -24.89 -2.39
N THR A 80 -15.91 -24.42 -2.13
CA THR A 80 -14.99 -25.09 -1.19
C THR A 80 -15.54 -25.04 0.22
N TRP A 81 -15.96 -23.87 0.67
CA TRP A 81 -16.50 -23.66 2.01
C TRP A 81 -17.72 -24.54 2.30
N ASP A 82 -18.66 -24.61 1.36
CA ASP A 82 -19.88 -25.41 1.51
C ASP A 82 -19.60 -26.93 1.53
N GLY A 83 -18.50 -27.35 0.91
CA GLY A 83 -18.04 -28.75 0.92
C GLY A 83 -17.33 -29.18 2.21
N LEU A 84 -16.94 -28.24 3.08
CA LEU A 84 -16.25 -28.53 4.33
C LEU A 84 -17.22 -28.94 5.42
N SER A 85 -16.82 -29.90 6.27
CA SER A 85 -17.45 -30.18 7.54
C SER A 85 -17.35 -28.99 8.50
N GLN A 86 -18.18 -28.98 9.55
CA GLN A 86 -18.09 -27.91 10.55
C GLN A 86 -16.72 -27.89 11.25
N GLU A 87 -16.16 -29.05 11.54
CA GLU A 87 -14.84 -29.19 12.17
C GLU A 87 -13.72 -28.58 11.29
N GLU A 88 -13.75 -28.81 9.98
CA GLU A 88 -12.79 -28.23 9.04
C GLU A 88 -12.96 -26.70 8.90
N LYS A 89 -14.20 -26.21 8.93
CA LYS A 89 -14.48 -24.76 8.97
C LYS A 89 -13.90 -24.10 10.22
N ASP A 90 -14.07 -24.76 11.37
CA ASP A 90 -13.56 -24.26 12.65
C ASP A 90 -12.02 -24.22 12.65
N TRP A 91 -11.37 -25.27 12.14
CA TRP A 91 -9.89 -25.29 11.99
C TRP A 91 -9.39 -24.17 11.07
N LEU A 92 -10.03 -23.98 9.93
CA LEU A 92 -9.65 -22.92 8.99
C LEU A 92 -9.81 -21.53 9.62
N THR A 93 -10.94 -21.30 10.31
CA THR A 93 -11.21 -20.03 10.97
C THR A 93 -10.16 -19.77 12.06
N GLU A 94 -9.84 -20.76 12.89
CA GLU A 94 -8.80 -20.63 13.91
C GLU A 94 -7.41 -20.38 13.29
N ALA A 95 -7.06 -21.08 12.21
CA ALA A 95 -5.78 -20.89 11.53
C ALA A 95 -5.65 -19.47 10.94
N VAL A 96 -6.71 -18.98 10.30
CA VAL A 96 -6.75 -17.61 9.75
C VAL A 96 -6.60 -16.57 10.87
N GLU A 97 -7.31 -16.74 11.97
CA GLU A 97 -7.23 -15.81 13.10
C GLU A 97 -5.82 -15.76 13.74
N LYS A 98 -5.19 -16.92 13.91
CA LYS A 98 -3.80 -17.01 14.38
C LYS A 98 -2.82 -16.36 13.39
N GLY A 99 -3.01 -16.60 12.09
CA GLY A 99 -2.20 -16.00 11.04
C GLY A 99 -2.37 -14.48 10.98
N ARG A 100 -3.60 -13.99 11.08
CA ARG A 100 -3.92 -12.56 11.14
C ARG A 100 -3.22 -11.89 12.33
N GLN A 101 -3.32 -12.49 13.51
CA GLN A 101 -2.68 -11.94 14.71
C GLN A 101 -1.15 -11.91 14.58
N ALA A 102 -0.55 -12.98 14.08
CA ALA A 102 0.89 -13.04 13.86
C ALA A 102 1.37 -11.97 12.85
N CYS A 103 0.63 -11.76 11.76
CA CYS A 103 0.92 -10.68 10.81
C CYS A 103 0.81 -9.30 11.47
N TYR A 104 -0.23 -9.06 12.25
CA TYR A 104 -0.43 -7.79 12.95
C TYR A 104 0.71 -7.50 13.93
N ASP A 105 1.10 -8.48 14.74
CA ASP A 105 2.14 -8.35 15.75
C ASP A 105 3.55 -8.09 15.17
N THR A 106 3.78 -8.50 13.94
CA THR A 106 5.11 -8.43 13.31
C THR A 106 5.25 -7.34 12.26
N PHE A 107 4.15 -6.86 11.68
CA PHE A 107 4.18 -5.98 10.50
C PHE A 107 4.94 -4.66 10.76
N GLU A 108 4.64 -3.99 11.86
CA GLU A 108 5.24 -2.70 12.19
C GLU A 108 6.76 -2.81 12.38
N THR A 109 7.18 -3.82 13.14
CA THR A 109 8.61 -4.11 13.33
C THR A 109 9.31 -4.49 12.03
N ALA A 110 8.65 -5.26 11.18
CA ALA A 110 9.19 -5.63 9.88
C ALA A 110 9.37 -4.41 8.95
N GLN A 111 8.41 -3.49 8.93
CA GLN A 111 8.50 -2.24 8.19
C GLN A 111 9.66 -1.36 8.69
N GLU A 112 9.80 -1.18 10.00
CA GLU A 112 10.91 -0.43 10.59
C GLU A 112 12.27 -1.05 10.25
N ASN A 113 12.39 -2.37 10.34
CA ASN A 113 13.62 -3.07 10.00
C ASN A 113 13.96 -2.96 8.51
N ALA A 114 12.95 -2.94 7.62
CA ALA A 114 13.16 -2.72 6.21
C ALA A 114 13.76 -1.32 5.94
N TYR A 115 13.27 -0.27 6.58
CA TYR A 115 13.87 1.06 6.44
C TYR A 115 15.31 1.13 6.98
N LYS A 116 15.62 0.49 8.10
CA LYS A 116 17.01 0.37 8.60
C LYS A 116 17.90 -0.35 7.58
N THR A 117 17.38 -1.42 6.97
CA THR A 117 18.12 -2.15 5.93
C THR A 117 18.40 -1.28 4.72
N PHE A 118 17.46 -0.44 4.28
CA PHE A 118 17.71 0.51 3.18
C PHE A 118 18.86 1.46 3.52
N GLU A 119 18.88 2.04 4.72
CA GLU A 119 19.97 2.92 5.16
C GLU A 119 21.32 2.20 5.23
N GLU A 120 21.35 0.97 5.77
CA GLU A 120 22.54 0.11 5.82
C GLU A 120 23.08 -0.24 4.42
N LYS A 121 22.18 -0.35 3.43
CA LYS A 121 22.53 -0.56 2.02
C LYS A 121 22.91 0.72 1.29
N GLY A 122 22.87 1.87 1.97
CA GLY A 122 23.29 3.16 1.43
C GLY A 122 22.21 3.94 0.69
N LEU A 123 20.94 3.54 0.78
CA LEU A 123 19.83 4.31 0.25
C LEU A 123 19.55 5.52 1.16
N GLN A 124 19.18 6.63 0.55
CA GLN A 124 18.74 7.82 1.29
C GLN A 124 17.25 7.73 1.58
N VAL A 125 16.90 7.62 2.86
CA VAL A 125 15.51 7.54 3.32
C VAL A 125 15.03 8.93 3.74
N SER A 126 13.87 9.33 3.21
CA SER A 126 13.22 10.61 3.53
C SER A 126 11.73 10.40 3.83
N VAL A 127 11.08 11.43 4.33
CA VAL A 127 9.64 11.44 4.59
C VAL A 127 9.00 12.45 3.64
N ILE A 128 7.85 12.12 3.08
CA ILE A 128 7.10 13.03 2.21
C ILE A 128 6.61 14.26 3.02
N ASP A 129 6.49 15.38 2.36
CA ASP A 129 5.67 16.48 2.88
C ASP A 129 4.20 16.05 2.78
N HIS A 130 3.68 15.54 3.89
CA HIS A 130 2.36 14.94 3.96
C HIS A 130 1.25 15.95 3.65
N ASP A 131 1.36 17.17 4.18
CA ASP A 131 0.35 18.22 3.97
C ASP A 131 0.28 18.64 2.50
N ALA A 132 1.44 18.77 1.85
CA ALA A 132 1.50 19.07 0.43
C ALA A 132 0.93 17.92 -0.43
N ALA A 133 1.22 16.67 -0.07
CA ALA A 133 0.69 15.51 -0.77
C ALA A 133 -0.82 15.38 -0.62
N VAL A 134 -1.36 15.57 0.59
CA VAL A 134 -2.82 15.57 0.85
C VAL A 134 -3.50 16.68 0.07
N ALA A 135 -2.93 17.90 0.07
CA ALA A 135 -3.48 19.02 -0.68
C ALA A 135 -3.52 18.74 -2.20
N ALA A 136 -2.46 18.15 -2.75
CA ALA A 136 -2.42 17.76 -4.15
C ALA A 136 -3.45 16.68 -4.50
N CYS A 137 -3.67 15.70 -3.61
CA CYS A 137 -4.60 14.59 -3.83
C CYS A 137 -6.07 14.95 -3.53
N ARG A 138 -6.37 16.12 -2.98
CA ARG A 138 -7.74 16.51 -2.62
C ARG A 138 -8.75 16.37 -3.77
N PRO A 139 -8.45 16.81 -5.02
CA PRO A 139 -9.37 16.64 -6.15
C PRO A 139 -9.65 15.17 -6.49
N VAL A 140 -8.69 14.27 -6.21
CA VAL A 140 -8.87 12.82 -6.41
C VAL A 140 -9.87 12.28 -5.38
N ILE A 141 -9.71 12.64 -4.12
CA ILE A 141 -10.65 12.26 -3.05
C ILE A 141 -12.06 12.73 -3.40
N ASP A 142 -12.22 13.99 -3.78
CA ASP A 142 -13.50 14.59 -4.14
C ASP A 142 -14.16 13.84 -5.31
N LYS A 143 -13.41 13.51 -6.36
CA LYS A 143 -13.86 12.71 -7.51
C LYS A 143 -14.42 11.33 -7.08
N TYR A 144 -13.71 10.62 -6.22
CA TYR A 144 -14.14 9.28 -5.78
C TYR A 144 -15.29 9.35 -4.77
N CYS A 145 -15.43 10.46 -4.03
CA CYS A 145 -16.55 10.71 -3.14
C CYS A 145 -17.83 11.21 -3.85
N GLU A 146 -17.84 11.34 -5.18
CA GLU A 146 -19.08 11.52 -5.95
C GLU A 146 -19.97 10.26 -5.89
N ASN A 147 -19.37 9.08 -5.69
CA ASN A 147 -20.09 7.84 -5.43
C ASN A 147 -20.53 7.79 -3.96
N GLU A 148 -21.84 7.55 -3.69
CA GLU A 148 -22.41 7.56 -2.35
C GLU A 148 -21.79 6.52 -1.41
N ASP A 149 -21.48 5.31 -1.90
CA ASP A 149 -20.89 4.25 -1.09
C ASP A 149 -19.45 4.61 -0.69
N SER A 150 -18.66 5.11 -1.65
CA SER A 150 -17.29 5.59 -1.39
C SER A 150 -17.28 6.75 -0.42
N LYS A 151 -18.21 7.68 -0.57
CA LYS A 151 -18.37 8.80 0.35
C LYS A 151 -18.73 8.34 1.76
N ALA A 152 -19.63 7.38 1.90
CA ALA A 152 -20.03 6.84 3.20
C ALA A 152 -18.83 6.19 3.92
N ILE A 153 -17.97 5.47 3.18
CA ILE A 153 -16.72 4.89 3.72
C ILE A 153 -15.77 6.00 4.15
N TYR A 154 -15.55 6.99 3.30
CA TYR A 154 -14.69 8.13 3.62
C TYR A 154 -15.16 8.87 4.87
N ASP A 155 -16.45 9.23 4.94
CA ASP A 155 -17.02 9.93 6.09
C ASP A 155 -16.88 9.10 7.39
N TYR A 156 -17.05 7.76 7.30
CA TYR A 156 -16.84 6.86 8.43
C TYR A 156 -15.39 6.86 8.90
N VAL A 157 -14.43 6.77 7.97
CA VAL A 157 -12.99 6.82 8.30
C VAL A 157 -12.64 8.16 8.97
N MET A 158 -13.13 9.28 8.43
CA MET A 158 -12.87 10.59 9.00
C MET A 158 -13.45 10.74 10.41
N LYS A 159 -14.65 10.21 10.65
CA LYS A 159 -15.27 10.17 11.97
C LYS A 159 -14.44 9.35 12.96
N VAL A 160 -13.99 8.16 12.59
CA VAL A 160 -13.16 7.30 13.45
C VAL A 160 -11.82 7.98 13.76
N ARG A 161 -11.20 8.65 12.78
CA ARG A 161 -9.98 9.43 13.01
C ARG A 161 -10.18 10.53 14.06
N GLU A 162 -11.29 11.26 13.98
CA GLU A 162 -11.65 12.28 14.96
C GLU A 162 -11.83 11.67 16.37
N GLU A 163 -12.58 10.57 16.47
CA GLU A 163 -12.79 9.85 17.75
C GLU A 163 -11.48 9.35 18.38
N LEU A 164 -10.50 8.97 17.58
CA LEU A 164 -9.17 8.52 18.01
C LEU A 164 -8.16 9.67 18.22
N GLY A 165 -8.55 10.91 17.93
CA GLY A 165 -7.65 12.07 18.01
C GLY A 165 -6.53 12.05 16.98
N ILE A 166 -6.70 11.36 15.85
CA ILE A 166 -5.73 11.31 14.76
C ILE A 166 -5.91 12.57 13.90
N PRO A 167 -4.86 13.37 13.66
CA PRO A 167 -4.95 14.59 12.86
C PRO A 167 -5.55 14.36 11.46
N ASN A 168 -6.30 15.32 10.95
CA ASN A 168 -6.91 15.29 9.62
C ASN A 168 -5.99 15.91 8.54
N ASN A 169 -4.73 15.70 8.69
CA ASN A 169 -3.75 16.15 7.69
C ASN A 169 -3.64 15.13 6.55
#